data_06e7bd9448e215d1bf3d997bdf79224f
#
_entry.id   06e7bd9448e215d1bf3d997bdf79224f
#
_cell.length_a   1.000
_cell.length_b   1.000
_cell.length_c   1.000
_cell.angle_alpha   90.00
_cell.angle_beta   90.00
_cell.angle_gamma   90.00
#
_symmetry.space_group_name_H-M   'P 1'
#
loop_
_entity.id
_entity.type
_entity.pdbx_description
1 polymer ?
#
loop_
_entity_poly.entity_id
_entity_poly.type
_entity_poly.pdbx_seq_one_letter_code
_entity_poly.pdbx_strand_id
1 'polypeptide(L)'
;MNKITHFIVHSKVATAIAALLYIGVWIYAIIESGNGGVLSYLNLLLYVIFGMLIGSANERAATGSQRTTLHTTLYYMGCAINPQLAVWQESTICLMLMVAAYRIMATTYRGRTAMGSYFAAFALVGIASIYSPQLLYLVPVLILCCGFMQSLHARTAIAALLGVLVPYWVAFSILYLTDNTHLVQSFVERLTAGVSYAPAALHVPIGKGDTLAIPMIAIQWVWALMLAIPAIIRHTLSGTSKVKTRAIQNMQIGHMGTLFVGMLILPSLYTTMQPVLITLTATIGYGFFVSENKSRGRDIWLITLFVIWLLILGLNVWNSFSTY
;
A
#
# COMPACT_ATOMS: atom_id res chain seq x y z
N MET A 1 -2.80 -22.61 19.26
CA MET A 1 -2.34 -21.21 19.17
C MET A 1 -1.77 -20.84 20.53
N ASN A 2 -0.54 -20.36 20.57
CA ASN A 2 0.12 -19.95 21.80
C ASN A 2 -0.64 -18.73 22.38
N LYS A 3 -0.64 -18.51 23.70
CA LYS A 3 -1.33 -17.39 24.35
C LYS A 3 -0.92 -16.03 23.74
N ILE A 4 0.38 -15.90 23.39
CA ILE A 4 0.96 -14.70 22.77
C ILE A 4 0.38 -14.46 21.38
N THR A 5 0.33 -15.49 20.53
CA THR A 5 -0.22 -15.36 19.16
C THR A 5 -1.72 -15.09 19.18
N HIS A 6 -2.46 -15.68 20.11
CA HIS A 6 -3.87 -15.37 20.31
C HIS A 6 -4.07 -13.90 20.70
N PHE A 7 -3.23 -13.38 21.60
CA PHE A 7 -3.26 -11.98 22.00
C PHE A 7 -3.01 -11.06 20.80
N ILE A 8 -1.96 -11.30 20.01
CA ILE A 8 -1.61 -10.47 18.85
C ILE A 8 -2.72 -10.50 17.79
N VAL A 9 -3.34 -11.65 17.54
CA VAL A 9 -4.33 -11.82 16.45
C VAL A 9 -5.71 -11.26 16.81
N HIS A 10 -6.14 -11.40 18.06
CA HIS A 10 -7.52 -11.11 18.45
C HIS A 10 -7.68 -9.92 19.42
N SER A 11 -6.58 -9.43 20.00
CA SER A 11 -6.66 -8.37 21.00
C SER A 11 -6.65 -6.98 20.37
N LYS A 12 -7.65 -6.19 20.70
CA LYS A 12 -7.66 -4.74 20.39
C LYS A 12 -6.51 -4.00 21.08
N VAL A 13 -5.99 -4.54 22.19
CA VAL A 13 -4.84 -3.97 22.90
C VAL A 13 -3.56 -4.08 22.07
N ALA A 14 -3.34 -5.19 21.36
CA ALA A 14 -2.20 -5.32 20.45
C ALA A 14 -2.23 -4.28 19.33
N THR A 15 -3.41 -4.01 18.78
CA THR A 15 -3.60 -2.96 17.77
C THR A 15 -3.35 -1.56 18.36
N ALA A 16 -3.82 -1.30 19.58
CA ALA A 16 -3.59 -0.04 20.26
C ALA A 16 -2.10 0.19 20.55
N ILE A 17 -1.38 -0.85 20.98
CA ILE A 17 0.09 -0.78 21.20
C ILE A 17 0.80 -0.47 19.87
N ALA A 18 0.46 -1.17 18.78
CA ALA A 18 1.05 -0.91 17.47
C ALA A 18 0.76 0.52 16.99
N ALA A 19 -0.46 1.02 17.20
CA ALA A 19 -0.84 2.39 16.87
C ALA A 19 -0.07 3.42 17.71
N LEU A 20 0.10 3.20 19.01
CA LEU A 20 0.86 4.10 19.88
C LEU A 20 2.34 4.14 19.50
N LEU A 21 2.95 3.00 19.20
CA LEU A 21 4.33 2.94 18.74
C LEU A 21 4.51 3.63 17.39
N TYR A 22 3.58 3.41 16.46
CA TYR A 22 3.56 4.11 15.18
C TYR A 22 3.48 5.63 15.37
N ILE A 23 2.53 6.11 16.20
CA ILE A 23 2.36 7.54 16.50
C ILE A 23 3.62 8.13 17.13
N GLY A 24 4.22 7.42 18.09
CA GLY A 24 5.47 7.86 18.75
C GLY A 24 6.63 8.01 17.79
N VAL A 25 6.86 7.02 16.93
CA VAL A 25 7.92 7.06 15.90
C VAL A 25 7.70 8.20 14.90
N TRP A 26 6.45 8.42 14.47
CA TRP A 26 6.15 9.47 13.52
C TRP A 26 6.24 10.88 14.13
N ILE A 27 5.77 11.08 15.36
CA ILE A 27 5.96 12.36 16.07
C ILE A 27 7.46 12.66 16.20
N TYR A 28 8.24 11.66 16.58
CA TYR A 28 9.70 11.81 16.66
C TYR A 28 10.29 12.22 15.30
N ALA A 29 9.94 11.52 14.23
CA ALA A 29 10.41 11.83 12.87
C ALA A 29 9.97 13.23 12.38
N ILE A 30 8.76 13.70 12.74
CA ILE A 30 8.28 15.04 12.41
C ILE A 30 9.12 16.11 13.12
N ILE A 31 9.43 15.90 14.41
CA ILE A 31 10.25 16.82 15.21
C ILE A 31 11.67 16.88 14.66
N GLU A 32 12.27 15.72 14.40
CA GLU A 32 13.64 15.60 13.89
C GLU A 32 13.81 16.21 12.48
N SER A 33 12.83 16.04 11.60
CA SER A 33 12.87 16.58 10.23
C SER A 33 12.84 18.12 10.19
N GLY A 34 12.54 18.80 11.30
CA GLY A 34 12.30 20.25 11.34
C GLY A 34 11.06 20.72 10.54
N ASN A 35 10.38 19.80 9.87
CA ASN A 35 9.18 20.06 9.05
C ASN A 35 7.86 19.88 9.84
N GLY A 36 7.86 20.25 11.12
CA GLY A 36 6.72 20.14 12.05
C GLY A 36 5.52 21.03 11.72
N GLY A 37 5.25 21.27 10.44
CA GLY A 37 4.08 22.02 10.01
C GLY A 37 2.76 21.27 10.28
N VAL A 38 1.66 22.01 10.35
CA VAL A 38 0.30 21.48 10.58
C VAL A 38 -0.03 20.33 9.60
N LEU A 39 0.48 20.38 8.37
CA LEU A 39 0.27 19.34 7.36
C LEU A 39 0.84 17.98 7.75
N SER A 40 2.00 17.94 8.45
CA SER A 40 2.59 16.67 8.88
C SER A 40 1.78 16.01 10.00
N TYR A 41 1.22 16.78 10.93
CA TYR A 41 0.29 16.26 11.94
C TYR A 41 -1.04 15.82 11.34
N LEU A 42 -1.55 16.54 10.33
CA LEU A 42 -2.72 16.12 9.57
C LEU A 42 -2.46 14.80 8.85
N ASN A 43 -1.27 14.64 8.25
CA ASN A 43 -0.84 13.40 7.61
C ASN A 43 -0.87 12.22 8.58
N LEU A 44 -0.28 12.39 9.77
CA LEU A 44 -0.32 11.38 10.83
C LEU A 44 -1.76 10.98 11.17
N LEU A 45 -2.66 11.96 11.37
CA LEU A 45 -4.07 11.72 11.68
C LEU A 45 -4.75 10.93 10.55
N LEU A 46 -4.49 11.30 9.29
CA LEU A 46 -5.04 10.61 8.13
C LEU A 46 -4.62 9.14 8.09
N TYR A 47 -3.36 8.82 8.31
CA TYR A 47 -2.89 7.44 8.34
C TYR A 47 -3.49 6.63 9.50
N VAL A 48 -3.73 7.26 10.67
CA VAL A 48 -4.47 6.62 11.77
C VAL A 48 -5.90 6.27 11.34
N ILE A 49 -6.61 7.23 10.73
CA ILE A 49 -7.97 7.04 10.23
C ILE A 49 -7.99 5.93 9.16
N PHE A 50 -7.00 5.93 8.24
CA PHE A 50 -6.88 4.88 7.23
C PHE A 50 -6.72 3.49 7.81
N GLY A 51 -5.88 3.31 8.82
CA GLY A 51 -5.73 2.05 9.51
C GLY A 51 -7.06 1.54 10.10
N MET A 52 -7.85 2.44 10.68
CA MET A 52 -9.19 2.10 11.19
C MET A 52 -10.16 1.75 10.06
N LEU A 53 -10.14 2.48 8.94
CA LEU A 53 -10.99 2.22 7.78
C LEU A 53 -10.64 0.88 7.11
N ILE A 54 -9.39 0.53 6.97
CA ILE A 54 -8.94 -0.77 6.48
C ILE A 54 -9.53 -1.87 7.36
N GLY A 55 -9.50 -1.69 8.69
CA GLY A 55 -10.09 -2.56 9.66
C GLY A 55 -11.56 -2.85 9.40
N SER A 56 -12.35 -1.81 9.38
CA SER A 56 -13.79 -1.89 9.19
C SER A 56 -14.20 -2.45 7.82
N ALA A 57 -13.35 -2.24 6.81
CA ALA A 57 -13.58 -2.72 5.45
C ALA A 57 -13.38 -4.22 5.31
N ASN A 58 -12.31 -4.75 5.89
CA ASN A 58 -12.01 -6.17 5.85
C ASN A 58 -12.96 -6.98 6.73
N GLU A 59 -13.46 -6.43 7.84
CA GLU A 59 -14.50 -7.07 8.63
C GLU A 59 -15.77 -7.32 7.82
N ARG A 60 -16.15 -6.40 6.92
CA ARG A 60 -17.33 -6.56 6.05
C ARG A 60 -17.08 -7.46 4.84
N ALA A 61 -15.86 -7.47 4.32
CA ALA A 61 -15.46 -8.30 3.19
C ALA A 61 -15.07 -9.73 3.60
N ALA A 62 -14.49 -9.88 4.78
CA ALA A 62 -14.12 -11.17 5.37
C ALA A 62 -15.38 -11.84 5.91
N THR A 63 -16.11 -12.49 5.04
CA THR A 63 -17.23 -13.38 5.34
C THR A 63 -16.78 -14.71 5.98
N GLY A 64 -15.75 -14.68 6.79
CA GLY A 64 -15.23 -15.79 7.58
C GLY A 64 -15.36 -15.48 9.06
N SER A 65 -15.67 -16.45 9.84
CA SER A 65 -16.16 -16.53 11.22
C SER A 65 -15.39 -15.75 12.33
N GLN A 66 -14.32 -15.04 12.05
CA GLN A 66 -13.54 -14.39 13.10
C GLN A 66 -13.25 -12.92 12.79
N ARG A 67 -13.77 -12.03 13.63
CA ARG A 67 -13.40 -10.62 13.68
C ARG A 67 -11.99 -10.50 14.24
N THR A 68 -11.05 -10.00 13.43
CA THR A 68 -9.67 -9.77 13.87
C THR A 68 -9.23 -8.36 13.53
N THR A 69 -8.42 -7.78 14.39
CA THR A 69 -7.81 -6.46 14.17
C THR A 69 -6.41 -6.57 13.58
N LEU A 70 -5.95 -7.79 13.25
CA LEU A 70 -4.57 -8.06 12.85
C LEU A 70 -4.14 -7.28 11.61
N HIS A 71 -5.01 -7.12 10.61
CA HIS A 71 -4.70 -6.33 9.40
C HIS A 71 -4.39 -4.86 9.72
N THR A 72 -5.12 -4.25 10.67
CA THR A 72 -4.85 -2.90 11.17
C THR A 72 -3.52 -2.86 11.94
N THR A 73 -3.26 -3.88 12.75
CA THR A 73 -1.98 -4.02 13.47
C THR A 73 -0.82 -4.10 12.49
N LEU A 74 -0.89 -4.96 11.47
CA LEU A 74 0.15 -5.11 10.43
C LEU A 74 0.34 -3.83 9.62
N TYR A 75 -0.74 -3.08 9.36
CA TYR A 75 -0.67 -1.79 8.70
C TYR A 75 0.11 -0.76 9.54
N TYR A 76 -0.22 -0.59 10.83
CA TYR A 76 0.52 0.32 11.71
C TYR A 76 1.96 -0.10 11.89
N MET A 77 2.24 -1.42 11.97
CA MET A 77 3.61 -1.94 12.00
C MET A 77 4.38 -1.56 10.74
N GLY A 78 3.77 -1.68 9.56
CA GLY A 78 4.36 -1.29 8.29
C GLY A 78 4.61 0.22 8.20
N CYS A 79 3.68 1.04 8.68
CA CYS A 79 3.86 2.50 8.72
C CYS A 79 4.96 2.92 9.70
N ALA A 80 5.09 2.25 10.85
CA ALA A 80 6.11 2.56 11.85
C ALA A 80 7.55 2.30 11.35
N ILE A 81 7.73 1.32 10.46
CA ILE A 81 9.03 1.03 9.83
C ILE A 81 9.45 2.14 8.85
N ASN A 82 8.50 2.97 8.40
CA ASN A 82 8.70 3.96 7.35
C ASN A 82 8.50 5.39 7.87
N PRO A 83 9.38 5.92 8.72
CA PRO A 83 9.25 7.25 9.31
C PRO A 83 9.28 8.38 8.27
N GLN A 84 9.89 8.15 7.09
CA GLN A 84 9.89 9.12 5.99
C GLN A 84 8.49 9.48 5.49
N LEU A 85 7.50 8.61 5.68
CA LEU A 85 6.10 8.89 5.33
C LEU A 85 5.41 9.85 6.30
N ALA A 86 6.05 10.20 7.43
CA ALA A 86 5.47 11.12 8.43
C ALA A 86 5.33 12.55 7.89
N VAL A 87 6.27 12.99 7.04
CA VAL A 87 6.19 14.28 6.35
C VAL A 87 5.11 14.21 5.27
N TRP A 88 4.32 15.29 5.15
CA TRP A 88 3.31 15.38 4.10
C TRP A 88 3.93 15.24 2.71
N GLN A 89 3.44 14.30 1.94
CA GLN A 89 3.91 14.00 0.58
C GLN A 89 2.75 13.64 -0.34
N GLU A 90 3.00 13.66 -1.64
CA GLU A 90 2.05 13.21 -2.67
C GLU A 90 1.60 11.75 -2.46
N SER A 91 2.42 10.93 -1.79
CA SER A 91 2.12 9.55 -1.42
C SER A 91 0.85 9.40 -0.59
N THR A 92 0.52 10.38 0.25
CA THR A 92 -0.71 10.37 1.06
C THR A 92 -1.95 10.46 0.19
N ILE A 93 -1.93 11.35 -0.81
CA ILE A 93 -3.03 11.50 -1.77
C ILE A 93 -3.17 10.22 -2.60
N CYS A 94 -2.05 9.69 -3.08
CA CYS A 94 -2.03 8.43 -3.84
C CYS A 94 -2.59 7.26 -3.02
N LEU A 95 -2.23 7.15 -1.72
CA LEU A 95 -2.78 6.15 -0.83
C LEU A 95 -4.31 6.24 -0.75
N MET A 96 -4.84 7.44 -0.51
CA MET A 96 -6.28 7.66 -0.41
C MET A 96 -7.01 7.22 -1.68
N LEU A 97 -6.55 7.67 -2.81
CA LEU A 97 -7.16 7.40 -4.10
C LEU A 97 -7.10 5.90 -4.45
N MET A 98 -5.94 5.27 -4.25
CA MET A 98 -5.76 3.85 -4.53
C MET A 98 -6.58 2.96 -3.61
N VAL A 99 -6.64 3.24 -2.31
CA VAL A 99 -7.48 2.47 -1.37
C VAL A 99 -8.96 2.63 -1.72
N ALA A 100 -9.42 3.83 -2.06
CA ALA A 100 -10.78 4.06 -2.52
C ALA A 100 -11.08 3.29 -3.83
N ALA A 101 -10.15 3.30 -4.80
CA ALA A 101 -10.26 2.52 -6.02
C ALA A 101 -10.37 1.02 -5.74
N TYR A 102 -9.52 0.45 -4.87
CA TYR A 102 -9.60 -0.96 -4.49
C TYR A 102 -10.91 -1.32 -3.81
N ARG A 103 -11.48 -0.42 -3.01
CA ARG A 103 -12.79 -0.62 -2.39
C ARG A 103 -13.89 -0.73 -3.43
N ILE A 104 -13.90 0.15 -4.42
CA ILE A 104 -14.87 0.11 -5.52
C ILE A 104 -14.67 -1.16 -6.34
N MET A 105 -13.43 -1.52 -6.70
CA MET A 105 -13.14 -2.76 -7.44
C MET A 105 -13.61 -4.01 -6.70
N ALA A 106 -13.46 -4.07 -5.37
CA ALA A 106 -13.92 -5.21 -4.57
C ALA A 106 -15.44 -5.45 -4.63
N THR A 107 -16.24 -4.47 -5.05
CA THR A 107 -17.69 -4.62 -5.22
C THR A 107 -18.09 -5.21 -6.57
N THR A 108 -17.16 -5.28 -7.55
CA THR A 108 -17.46 -5.65 -8.94
C THR A 108 -17.54 -7.15 -9.20
N TYR A 109 -17.34 -8.00 -8.19
CA TYR A 109 -17.32 -9.45 -8.36
C TYR A 109 -18.56 -9.99 -9.07
N ARG A 110 -18.38 -10.63 -10.26
CA ARG A 110 -19.45 -11.16 -11.15
C ARG A 110 -20.52 -10.14 -11.54
N GLY A 111 -20.23 -8.86 -11.40
CA GLY A 111 -21.17 -7.80 -11.76
C GLY A 111 -21.30 -7.64 -13.28
N ARG A 112 -22.47 -7.94 -13.86
CA ARG A 112 -22.74 -7.74 -15.30
C ARG A 112 -22.78 -6.25 -15.68
N THR A 113 -23.10 -5.37 -14.73
CA THR A 113 -23.24 -3.92 -14.91
C THR A 113 -22.09 -3.13 -14.22
N ALA A 114 -20.91 -3.76 -14.10
CA ALA A 114 -19.80 -3.19 -13.37
C ALA A 114 -19.07 -2.02 -14.10
N MET A 115 -19.54 -1.60 -15.29
CA MET A 115 -18.88 -0.53 -16.07
C MET A 115 -18.69 0.76 -15.26
N GLY A 116 -19.74 1.23 -14.58
CA GLY A 116 -19.65 2.47 -13.77
C GLY A 116 -18.67 2.34 -12.61
N SER A 117 -18.61 1.18 -11.96
CA SER A 117 -17.66 0.91 -10.88
C SER A 117 -16.21 0.86 -11.40
N TYR A 118 -15.97 0.24 -12.56
CA TYR A 118 -14.65 0.24 -13.18
C TYR A 118 -14.23 1.65 -13.62
N PHE A 119 -15.15 2.39 -14.26
CA PHE A 119 -14.90 3.79 -14.60
C PHE A 119 -14.52 4.61 -13.37
N ALA A 120 -15.33 4.57 -12.30
CA ALA A 120 -15.08 5.32 -11.08
C ALA A 120 -13.76 4.92 -10.39
N ALA A 121 -13.48 3.60 -10.28
CA ALA A 121 -12.24 3.10 -9.67
C ALA A 121 -11.01 3.57 -10.45
N PHE A 122 -11.04 3.44 -11.78
CA PHE A 122 -9.93 3.83 -12.62
C PHE A 122 -9.83 5.35 -12.83
N ALA A 123 -10.91 6.13 -12.63
CA ALA A 123 -10.82 7.58 -12.52
C ALA A 123 -9.99 8.01 -11.28
N LEU A 124 -10.15 7.32 -10.15
CA LEU A 124 -9.31 7.54 -8.98
C LEU A 124 -7.84 7.17 -9.24
N VAL A 125 -7.60 6.06 -9.95
CA VAL A 125 -6.24 5.69 -10.40
C VAL A 125 -5.67 6.75 -11.34
N GLY A 126 -6.48 7.29 -12.25
CA GLY A 126 -6.12 8.40 -13.14
C GLY A 126 -5.72 9.66 -12.37
N ILE A 127 -6.49 10.04 -11.36
CA ILE A 127 -6.14 11.18 -10.48
C ILE A 127 -4.84 10.89 -9.72
N ALA A 128 -4.66 9.68 -9.17
CA ALA A 128 -3.42 9.30 -8.50
C ALA A 128 -2.21 9.36 -9.43
N SER A 129 -2.38 9.00 -10.71
CA SER A 129 -1.31 9.06 -11.71
C SER A 129 -0.96 10.48 -12.16
N ILE A 130 -1.77 11.50 -11.91
CA ILE A 130 -1.38 12.90 -12.08
C ILE A 130 -0.27 13.28 -11.08
N TYR A 131 -0.37 12.78 -9.85
CA TYR A 131 0.66 12.98 -8.82
C TYR A 131 1.88 12.08 -9.03
N SER A 132 1.67 10.85 -9.49
CA SER A 132 2.70 9.86 -9.78
C SER A 132 2.59 9.36 -11.22
N PRO A 133 3.15 10.10 -12.21
CA PRO A 133 2.98 9.79 -13.64
C PRO A 133 3.38 8.37 -14.02
N GLN A 134 4.40 7.81 -13.37
CA GLN A 134 4.89 6.45 -13.62
C GLN A 134 3.85 5.36 -13.35
N LEU A 135 2.79 5.66 -12.55
CA LEU A 135 1.68 4.74 -12.34
C LEU A 135 0.94 4.39 -13.64
N LEU A 136 0.96 5.28 -14.65
CA LEU A 136 0.37 5.02 -15.96
C LEU A 136 0.92 3.78 -16.64
N TYR A 137 2.22 3.49 -16.49
CA TYR A 137 2.83 2.29 -17.06
C TYR A 137 2.27 1.00 -16.47
N LEU A 138 1.75 1.07 -15.24
CA LEU A 138 1.18 -0.10 -14.55
C LEU A 138 -0.32 -0.27 -14.82
N VAL A 139 -1.02 0.77 -15.31
CA VAL A 139 -2.47 0.74 -15.54
C VAL A 139 -2.94 -0.46 -16.37
N PRO A 140 -2.32 -0.81 -17.52
CA PRO A 140 -2.75 -1.97 -18.30
C PRO A 140 -2.72 -3.27 -17.49
N VAL A 141 -1.67 -3.47 -16.69
CA VAL A 141 -1.52 -4.66 -15.85
C VAL A 141 -2.54 -4.63 -14.69
N LEU A 142 -2.80 -3.48 -14.10
CA LEU A 142 -3.83 -3.32 -13.07
C LEU A 142 -5.23 -3.67 -13.61
N ILE A 143 -5.54 -3.26 -14.84
CA ILE A 143 -6.80 -3.64 -15.52
C ILE A 143 -6.86 -5.16 -15.72
N LEU A 144 -5.79 -5.79 -16.19
CA LEU A 144 -5.72 -7.24 -16.38
C LEU A 144 -5.93 -8.01 -15.06
N CYS A 145 -5.35 -7.54 -13.95
CA CYS A 145 -5.56 -8.13 -12.64
C CYS A 145 -7.02 -8.07 -12.17
N CYS A 146 -7.81 -7.11 -12.66
CA CYS A 146 -9.25 -7.08 -12.42
C CYS A 146 -9.99 -8.27 -13.07
N GLY A 147 -9.37 -9.00 -13.98
CA GLY A 147 -9.92 -10.25 -14.57
C GLY A 147 -10.23 -11.30 -13.50
N PHE A 148 -9.50 -11.33 -12.39
CA PHE A 148 -9.80 -12.23 -11.26
C PHE A 148 -11.20 -12.00 -10.65
N MET A 149 -11.78 -10.80 -10.82
CA MET A 149 -13.13 -10.49 -10.36
C MET A 149 -14.25 -11.12 -11.21
N GLN A 150 -13.91 -11.76 -12.34
CA GLN A 150 -14.87 -12.39 -13.26
C GLN A 150 -15.93 -11.41 -13.81
N SER A 151 -15.61 -10.13 -13.85
CA SER A 151 -16.46 -9.06 -14.38
C SER A 151 -15.74 -8.23 -15.46
N LEU A 152 -14.49 -8.61 -15.79
CA LEU A 152 -13.71 -7.94 -16.82
C LEU A 152 -14.12 -8.46 -18.21
N HIS A 153 -14.73 -7.59 -19.01
CA HIS A 153 -15.10 -7.78 -20.40
C HIS A 153 -14.62 -6.57 -21.20
N ALA A 154 -14.67 -6.65 -22.54
CA ALA A 154 -14.22 -5.53 -23.39
C ALA A 154 -14.88 -4.20 -23.00
N ARG A 155 -16.18 -4.18 -22.70
CA ARG A 155 -16.90 -2.96 -22.29
C ARG A 155 -16.40 -2.41 -20.94
N THR A 156 -16.12 -3.26 -19.96
CA THR A 156 -15.61 -2.84 -18.65
C THR A 156 -14.14 -2.41 -18.74
N ALA A 157 -13.34 -3.04 -19.60
CA ALA A 157 -11.97 -2.63 -19.87
C ALA A 157 -11.93 -1.24 -20.54
N ILE A 158 -12.78 -0.98 -21.52
CA ILE A 158 -12.91 0.36 -22.14
C ILE A 158 -13.37 1.38 -21.09
N ALA A 159 -14.34 1.05 -20.23
CA ALA A 159 -14.77 1.93 -19.16
C ALA A 159 -13.63 2.25 -18.18
N ALA A 160 -12.76 1.28 -17.86
CA ALA A 160 -11.59 1.50 -17.03
C ALA A 160 -10.58 2.44 -17.72
N LEU A 161 -10.29 2.24 -19.00
CA LEU A 161 -9.40 3.13 -19.77
C LEU A 161 -9.95 4.56 -19.84
N LEU A 162 -11.25 4.71 -20.12
CA LEU A 162 -11.89 6.03 -20.11
C LEU A 162 -11.84 6.66 -18.71
N GLY A 163 -12.00 5.86 -17.66
CA GLY A 163 -11.84 6.31 -16.28
C GLY A 163 -10.48 6.95 -16.05
N VAL A 164 -9.39 6.32 -16.51
CA VAL A 164 -8.04 6.89 -16.40
C VAL A 164 -7.89 8.17 -17.24
N LEU A 165 -8.44 8.21 -18.43
CA LEU A 165 -8.25 9.34 -19.37
C LEU A 165 -9.02 10.60 -18.96
N VAL A 166 -10.22 10.48 -18.40
CA VAL A 166 -11.08 11.62 -18.05
C VAL A 166 -10.40 12.63 -17.11
N PRO A 167 -9.75 12.22 -15.99
CA PRO A 167 -9.03 13.18 -15.15
C PRO A 167 -7.95 13.97 -15.89
N TYR A 168 -7.24 13.33 -16.81
CA TYR A 168 -6.23 13.99 -17.64
C TYR A 168 -6.84 15.02 -18.58
N TRP A 169 -7.95 14.63 -19.22
CA TRP A 169 -8.63 15.56 -20.11
C TRP A 169 -9.10 16.80 -19.36
N VAL A 170 -9.70 16.62 -18.20
CA VAL A 170 -10.14 17.74 -17.36
C VAL A 170 -8.95 18.58 -16.89
N ALA A 171 -7.89 17.96 -16.36
CA ALA A 171 -6.72 18.65 -15.85
C ALA A 171 -6.02 19.45 -16.96
N PHE A 172 -5.77 18.85 -18.12
CA PHE A 172 -5.09 19.52 -19.23
C PHE A 172 -5.94 20.62 -19.86
N SER A 173 -7.27 20.46 -19.90
CA SER A 173 -8.17 21.52 -20.34
C SER A 173 -8.11 22.73 -19.41
N ILE A 174 -8.09 22.50 -18.09
CA ILE A 174 -7.96 23.59 -17.11
C ILE A 174 -6.60 24.27 -17.25
N LEU A 175 -5.50 23.52 -17.37
CA LEU A 175 -4.15 24.07 -17.53
C LEU A 175 -4.01 24.90 -18.81
N TYR A 176 -4.64 24.45 -19.89
CA TYR A 176 -4.67 25.19 -21.15
C TYR A 176 -5.47 26.52 -21.02
N LEU A 177 -6.65 26.49 -20.39
CA LEU A 177 -7.48 27.66 -20.19
C LEU A 177 -6.86 28.68 -19.22
N THR A 178 -6.01 28.23 -18.29
CA THR A 178 -5.31 29.08 -17.32
C THR A 178 -3.91 29.50 -17.79
N ASP A 179 -3.54 29.20 -19.03
CA ASP A 179 -2.23 29.47 -19.64
C ASP A 179 -1.02 28.87 -18.86
N ASN A 180 -1.27 27.79 -18.11
CA ASN A 180 -0.26 27.06 -17.32
C ASN A 180 0.27 25.82 -18.05
N THR A 181 0.52 25.95 -19.35
CA THR A 181 0.95 24.83 -20.21
C THR A 181 2.32 24.26 -19.83
N HIS A 182 3.16 25.03 -19.13
CA HIS A 182 4.45 24.56 -18.60
C HIS A 182 4.30 23.38 -17.62
N LEU A 183 3.17 23.26 -16.90
CA LEU A 183 2.90 22.14 -16.01
C LEU A 183 2.63 20.84 -16.78
N VAL A 184 2.09 20.92 -17.98
CA VAL A 184 1.94 19.74 -18.87
C VAL A 184 3.30 19.26 -19.32
N GLN A 185 4.21 20.16 -19.67
CA GLN A 185 5.57 19.82 -20.04
C GLN A 185 6.31 19.15 -18.88
N SER A 186 6.26 19.71 -17.67
CA SER A 186 6.86 19.13 -16.48
C SER A 186 6.28 17.75 -16.10
N PHE A 187 4.99 17.52 -16.39
CA PHE A 187 4.37 16.19 -16.24
C PHE A 187 4.97 15.18 -17.22
N VAL A 188 5.13 15.54 -18.50
CA VAL A 188 5.74 14.68 -19.52
C VAL A 188 7.20 14.37 -19.16
N GLU A 189 7.95 15.37 -18.70
CA GLU A 189 9.33 15.17 -18.24
C GLU A 189 9.41 14.19 -17.07
N ARG A 190 8.54 14.30 -16.05
CA ARG A 190 8.46 13.35 -14.95
C ARG A 190 8.05 11.95 -15.42
N LEU A 191 7.17 11.84 -16.40
CA LEU A 191 6.76 10.56 -16.97
C LEU A 191 7.94 9.87 -17.65
N THR A 192 8.70 10.59 -18.49
CA THR A 192 9.80 10.04 -19.26
C THR A 192 11.07 9.81 -18.43
N ALA A 193 11.36 10.66 -17.44
CA ALA A 193 12.53 10.54 -16.58
C ALA A 193 12.57 9.19 -15.82
N GLY A 194 11.42 8.66 -15.43
CA GLY A 194 11.34 7.37 -14.75
C GLY A 194 11.90 6.18 -15.55
N VAL A 195 11.79 6.22 -16.87
CA VAL A 195 12.22 5.13 -17.76
C VAL A 195 13.75 5.15 -17.99
N SER A 196 14.37 6.33 -17.91
CA SER A 196 15.81 6.50 -18.22
C SER A 196 16.75 6.05 -17.09
N TYR A 197 16.23 5.84 -15.88
CA TYR A 197 17.03 5.61 -14.66
C TYR A 197 16.92 4.20 -14.06
N ALA A 198 16.52 3.20 -14.84
CA ALA A 198 16.35 1.82 -14.35
C ALA A 198 17.57 1.22 -13.60
N PRO A 199 18.84 1.44 -14.00
CA PRO A 199 19.99 0.90 -13.26
C PRO A 199 20.35 1.68 -11.98
N ALA A 200 19.98 2.96 -11.88
CA ALA A 200 20.19 3.78 -10.69
C ALA A 200 19.16 3.53 -9.58
N ALA A 201 18.24 2.61 -9.81
CA ALA A 201 17.10 2.30 -8.94
C ALA A 201 17.46 1.85 -7.53
N LEU A 202 18.68 1.36 -7.33
CA LEU A 202 19.20 0.96 -6.01
C LEU A 202 19.79 2.14 -5.22
N HIS A 203 19.90 3.30 -5.85
CA HIS A 203 20.45 4.51 -5.26
C HIS A 203 19.35 5.56 -5.06
N VAL A 204 18.42 5.32 -4.13
CA VAL A 204 17.52 6.38 -3.68
C VAL A 204 18.32 7.22 -2.65
N PRO A 205 18.65 8.48 -2.95
CA PRO A 205 19.34 9.33 -2.00
C PRO A 205 18.36 9.66 -0.87
N ILE A 206 18.55 9.04 0.27
CA ILE A 206 17.81 9.33 1.48
C ILE A 206 18.81 9.96 2.45
N GLY A 207 18.89 11.29 2.45
CA GLY A 207 19.64 12.06 3.42
C GLY A 207 21.16 12.17 3.18
N LYS A 208 21.81 13.02 3.95
CA LYS A 208 23.26 13.35 3.87
C LYS A 208 24.22 12.24 4.32
N GLY A 209 23.82 10.97 4.34
CA GLY A 209 24.66 9.84 4.73
C GLY A 209 24.38 8.60 3.89
N ASP A 210 24.89 8.56 2.67
CA ASP A 210 24.54 7.59 1.61
C ASP A 210 24.79 6.10 1.92
N THR A 211 25.52 5.74 2.96
CA THR A 211 25.95 4.34 3.20
C THR A 211 24.89 3.50 3.96
N LEU A 212 23.92 4.12 4.66
CA LEU A 212 22.90 3.41 5.45
C LEU A 212 21.52 3.35 4.79
N ALA A 213 21.26 4.15 3.76
CA ALA A 213 19.97 4.22 3.09
C ALA A 213 19.60 2.91 2.37
N ILE A 214 20.55 2.26 1.69
CA ILE A 214 20.32 1.00 0.96
C ILE A 214 19.88 -0.14 1.88
N PRO A 215 20.54 -0.43 3.02
CA PRO A 215 20.09 -1.49 3.91
C PRO A 215 18.71 -1.23 4.50
N MET A 216 18.32 0.00 4.79
CA MET A 216 16.98 0.32 5.32
C MET A 216 15.88 0.04 4.30
N ILE A 217 16.07 0.40 3.04
CA ILE A 217 15.14 0.05 1.96
C ILE A 217 15.06 -1.46 1.81
N ALA A 218 16.19 -2.16 1.80
CA ALA A 218 16.21 -3.62 1.70
C ALA A 218 15.47 -4.28 2.87
N ILE A 219 15.61 -3.77 4.09
CA ILE A 219 14.88 -4.25 5.27
C ILE A 219 13.37 -4.09 5.11
N GLN A 220 12.92 -2.94 4.59
CA GLN A 220 11.50 -2.69 4.31
C GLN A 220 10.94 -3.66 3.25
N TRP A 221 11.72 -3.95 2.20
CA TRP A 221 11.35 -4.95 1.19
C TRP A 221 11.28 -6.35 1.77
N VAL A 222 12.24 -6.74 2.60
CA VAL A 222 12.23 -8.03 3.31
C VAL A 222 10.98 -8.13 4.18
N TRP A 223 10.61 -7.09 4.92
CA TRP A 223 9.38 -7.05 5.70
C TRP A 223 8.13 -7.30 4.85
N ALA A 224 8.00 -6.57 3.74
CA ALA A 224 6.88 -6.74 2.81
C ALA A 224 6.82 -8.16 2.23
N LEU A 225 7.96 -8.74 1.85
CA LEU A 225 8.05 -10.11 1.34
C LEU A 225 7.72 -11.15 2.41
N MET A 226 8.17 -10.97 3.64
CA MET A 226 7.84 -11.86 4.76
C MET A 226 6.35 -11.92 5.05
N LEU A 227 5.60 -10.85 4.79
CA LEU A 227 4.13 -10.85 4.88
C LEU A 227 3.48 -11.46 3.64
N ALA A 228 3.96 -11.12 2.46
CA ALA A 228 3.35 -11.48 1.18
C ALA A 228 3.54 -12.96 0.83
N ILE A 229 4.76 -13.50 0.94
CA ILE A 229 5.09 -14.86 0.50
C ILE A 229 4.26 -15.93 1.22
N PRO A 230 4.18 -15.97 2.56
CA PRO A 230 3.36 -16.97 3.25
C PRO A 230 1.88 -16.83 2.93
N ALA A 231 1.40 -15.60 2.73
CA ALA A 231 0.02 -15.34 2.38
C ALA A 231 -0.32 -15.87 0.97
N ILE A 232 0.58 -15.67 0.00
CA ILE A 232 0.42 -16.16 -1.37
C ILE A 232 0.47 -17.69 -1.40
N ILE A 233 1.50 -18.31 -0.79
CA ILE A 233 1.65 -19.76 -0.75
C ILE A 233 0.40 -20.40 -0.14
N ARG A 234 -0.09 -19.84 0.95
CA ARG A 234 -1.29 -20.37 1.57
C ARG A 234 -2.53 -20.18 0.72
N HIS A 235 -2.69 -19.01 0.11
CA HIS A 235 -3.81 -18.71 -0.76
C HIS A 235 -3.89 -19.71 -1.92
N THR A 236 -2.76 -20.11 -2.49
CA THR A 236 -2.69 -21.13 -3.54
C THR A 236 -3.01 -22.55 -3.03
N LEU A 237 -2.64 -22.87 -1.78
CA LEU A 237 -2.81 -24.20 -1.22
C LEU A 237 -4.19 -24.39 -0.53
N SER A 238 -4.83 -23.33 -0.06
CA SER A 238 -6.10 -23.43 0.67
C SER A 238 -7.31 -23.42 -0.24
N GLY A 239 -7.95 -24.56 -0.42
CA GLY A 239 -9.24 -24.70 -1.15
C GLY A 239 -10.49 -24.18 -0.42
N THR A 240 -10.37 -23.73 0.84
CA THR A 240 -11.50 -23.55 1.78
C THR A 240 -12.15 -22.15 1.77
N SER A 241 -11.56 -21.14 1.12
CA SER A 241 -12.13 -19.78 1.10
C SER A 241 -13.30 -19.65 0.13
N LYS A 242 -14.30 -18.82 0.48
CA LYS A 242 -15.43 -18.49 -0.43
C LYS A 242 -14.89 -17.94 -1.76
N VAL A 243 -15.51 -18.32 -2.87
CA VAL A 243 -15.06 -17.96 -4.24
C VAL A 243 -14.90 -16.44 -4.41
N LYS A 244 -15.82 -15.64 -3.87
CA LYS A 244 -15.72 -14.17 -3.90
C LYS A 244 -14.49 -13.65 -3.15
N THR A 245 -14.23 -14.16 -1.94
CA THR A 245 -13.06 -13.76 -1.13
C THR A 245 -11.76 -14.10 -1.86
N ARG A 246 -11.70 -15.29 -2.48
CA ARG A 246 -10.55 -15.71 -3.28
C ARG A 246 -10.33 -14.80 -4.50
N ALA A 247 -11.39 -14.41 -5.19
CA ALA A 247 -11.30 -13.49 -6.33
C ALA A 247 -10.73 -12.12 -5.91
N ILE A 248 -11.20 -11.54 -4.80
CA ILE A 248 -10.69 -10.28 -4.25
C ILE A 248 -9.22 -10.42 -3.86
N GLN A 249 -8.84 -11.50 -3.17
CA GLN A 249 -7.45 -11.74 -2.77
C GLN A 249 -6.53 -11.92 -3.99
N ASN A 250 -6.95 -12.65 -5.03
CA ASN A 250 -6.18 -12.80 -6.27
C ASN A 250 -5.94 -11.46 -6.95
N MET A 251 -6.97 -10.61 -7.02
CA MET A 251 -6.84 -9.26 -7.56
C MET A 251 -5.84 -8.44 -6.74
N GLN A 252 -5.94 -8.46 -5.40
CA GLN A 252 -5.02 -7.74 -4.52
C GLN A 252 -3.57 -8.24 -4.64
N ILE A 253 -3.37 -9.56 -4.73
CA ILE A 253 -2.06 -10.19 -4.95
C ILE A 253 -1.48 -9.75 -6.31
N GLY A 254 -2.31 -9.75 -7.36
CA GLY A 254 -1.90 -9.26 -8.67
C GLY A 254 -1.48 -7.80 -8.66
N HIS A 255 -2.27 -6.92 -8.02
CA HIS A 255 -1.94 -5.50 -7.88
C HIS A 255 -0.69 -5.28 -7.02
N MET A 256 -0.55 -6.02 -5.91
CA MET A 256 0.65 -5.97 -5.08
C MET A 256 1.91 -6.37 -5.87
N GLY A 257 1.84 -7.49 -6.62
CA GLY A 257 2.93 -7.94 -7.47
C GLY A 257 3.28 -6.92 -8.56
N THR A 258 2.26 -6.30 -9.17
CA THR A 258 2.45 -5.24 -10.18
C THR A 258 3.16 -4.02 -9.60
N LEU A 259 2.73 -3.55 -8.42
CA LEU A 259 3.37 -2.42 -7.74
C LEU A 259 4.79 -2.79 -7.31
N PHE A 260 4.99 -4.00 -6.80
CA PHE A 260 6.31 -4.48 -6.38
C PHE A 260 7.30 -4.48 -7.56
N VAL A 261 6.92 -5.09 -8.68
CA VAL A 261 7.75 -5.11 -9.90
C VAL A 261 7.91 -3.69 -10.46
N GLY A 262 6.83 -2.90 -10.47
CA GLY A 262 6.88 -1.51 -10.91
C GLY A 262 7.86 -0.66 -10.12
N MET A 263 7.91 -0.80 -8.81
CA MET A 263 8.86 -0.08 -7.95
C MET A 263 10.32 -0.53 -8.14
N LEU A 264 10.55 -1.78 -8.55
CA LEU A 264 11.89 -2.27 -8.89
C LEU A 264 12.39 -1.67 -10.21
N ILE A 265 11.49 -1.49 -11.19
CA ILE A 265 11.83 -0.96 -12.51
C ILE A 265 11.84 0.57 -12.51
N LEU A 266 10.92 1.19 -11.76
CA LEU A 266 10.69 2.64 -11.70
C LEU A 266 10.87 3.13 -10.26
N PRO A 267 12.08 3.54 -9.85
CA PRO A 267 12.37 3.91 -8.46
C PRO A 267 11.55 5.08 -7.93
N SER A 268 11.21 6.04 -8.81
CA SER A 268 10.36 7.18 -8.45
C SER A 268 8.95 6.76 -7.99
N LEU A 269 8.50 5.57 -8.41
CA LEU A 269 7.24 4.99 -7.97
C LEU A 269 7.31 4.53 -6.51
N TYR A 270 8.50 4.19 -6.00
CA TYR A 270 8.68 3.74 -4.62
C TYR A 270 8.23 4.80 -3.61
N THR A 271 8.67 6.03 -3.77
CA THR A 271 8.35 7.12 -2.83
C THR A 271 6.85 7.42 -2.75
N THR A 272 6.13 7.31 -3.86
CA THR A 272 4.71 7.65 -3.94
C THR A 272 3.78 6.48 -3.66
N MET A 273 4.16 5.24 -4.03
CA MET A 273 3.29 4.05 -3.91
C MET A 273 3.65 3.14 -2.73
N GLN A 274 4.71 3.43 -1.99
CA GLN A 274 5.10 2.68 -0.80
C GLN A 274 3.95 2.49 0.21
N PRO A 275 3.15 3.51 0.60
CA PRO A 275 2.07 3.32 1.55
C PRO A 275 0.93 2.45 1.00
N VAL A 276 0.73 2.44 -0.32
CA VAL A 276 -0.23 1.53 -0.98
C VAL A 276 0.26 0.09 -0.87
N LEU A 277 1.56 -0.15 -1.09
CA LEU A 277 2.17 -1.47 -0.92
C LEU A 277 2.05 -1.96 0.53
N ILE A 278 2.31 -1.11 1.53
CA ILE A 278 2.11 -1.44 2.95
C ILE A 278 0.66 -1.85 3.21
N THR A 279 -0.30 -1.14 2.65
CA THR A 279 -1.73 -1.44 2.81
C THR A 279 -2.08 -2.79 2.19
N LEU A 280 -1.62 -3.08 0.97
CA LEU A 280 -1.87 -4.35 0.30
C LEU A 280 -1.20 -5.53 1.01
N THR A 281 0.05 -5.39 1.44
CA THR A 281 0.74 -6.44 2.19
C THR A 281 0.08 -6.74 3.53
N ALA A 282 -0.40 -5.72 4.25
CA ALA A 282 -1.14 -5.89 5.48
C ALA A 282 -2.49 -6.58 5.26
N THR A 283 -3.23 -6.20 4.20
CA THR A 283 -4.54 -6.79 3.88
C THR A 283 -4.46 -8.22 3.34
N ILE A 284 -3.37 -8.60 2.68
CA ILE A 284 -3.13 -9.96 2.20
C ILE A 284 -2.55 -10.82 3.33
N GLY A 285 -1.54 -10.27 4.05
CA GLY A 285 -0.79 -10.97 5.08
C GLY A 285 -1.66 -11.47 6.24
N TYR A 286 -2.69 -10.71 6.65
CA TYR A 286 -3.56 -11.15 7.75
C TYR A 286 -4.24 -12.49 7.45
N GLY A 287 -4.59 -12.75 6.20
CA GLY A 287 -5.24 -13.98 5.78
C GLY A 287 -4.44 -15.25 6.11
N PHE A 288 -3.12 -15.14 6.13
CA PHE A 288 -2.23 -16.24 6.54
C PHE A 288 -2.36 -16.57 8.02
N PHE A 289 -2.46 -15.56 8.89
CA PHE A 289 -2.45 -15.74 10.33
C PHE A 289 -3.82 -16.13 10.93
N VAL A 290 -4.90 -15.77 10.27
CA VAL A 290 -6.29 -15.95 10.78
C VAL A 290 -6.91 -17.29 10.42
N SER A 291 -6.20 -18.18 9.77
CA SER A 291 -6.73 -19.49 9.37
C SER A 291 -7.05 -20.42 10.53
N GLU A 292 -8.09 -21.23 10.32
CA GLU A 292 -8.57 -22.24 11.26
C GLU A 292 -7.57 -23.39 11.52
N ASN A 293 -6.71 -23.71 10.55
CA ASN A 293 -5.68 -24.74 10.74
C ASN A 293 -4.58 -24.26 11.69
N LYS A 294 -4.60 -24.77 12.91
CA LYS A 294 -3.58 -24.50 13.94
C LYS A 294 -2.26 -25.15 13.54
N SER A 295 -1.33 -24.38 13.00
CA SER A 295 0.03 -24.79 12.69
C SER A 295 1.02 -24.12 13.63
N ARG A 296 1.90 -24.93 14.25
CA ARG A 296 2.99 -24.42 15.10
C ARG A 296 3.93 -23.47 14.33
N GLY A 297 4.16 -23.75 13.06
CA GLY A 297 4.99 -22.91 12.19
C GLY A 297 4.43 -21.50 12.00
N ARG A 298 3.11 -21.35 11.96
CA ARG A 298 2.46 -20.05 11.84
C ARG A 298 2.65 -19.17 13.08
N ASP A 299 2.58 -19.78 14.26
CA ASP A 299 2.80 -19.08 15.54
C ASP A 299 4.26 -18.60 15.64
N ILE A 300 5.22 -19.44 15.24
CA ILE A 300 6.64 -19.09 15.18
C ILE A 300 6.83 -17.93 14.19
N TRP A 301 6.25 -18.02 13.01
CA TRP A 301 6.37 -16.99 11.97
C TRP A 301 5.85 -15.62 12.43
N LEU A 302 4.71 -15.57 13.12
CA LEU A 302 4.15 -14.33 13.66
C LEU A 302 5.07 -13.70 14.72
N ILE A 303 5.61 -14.54 15.62
CA ILE A 303 6.56 -14.07 16.64
C ILE A 303 7.85 -13.55 15.98
N THR A 304 8.36 -14.26 14.99
CA THR A 304 9.55 -13.84 14.22
C THR A 304 9.33 -12.50 13.54
N LEU A 305 8.18 -12.30 12.90
CA LEU A 305 7.81 -11.02 12.32
C LEU A 305 7.78 -9.89 13.36
N PHE A 306 7.20 -10.16 14.53
CA PHE A 306 7.13 -9.16 15.58
C PHE A 306 8.52 -8.79 16.13
N VAL A 307 9.40 -9.78 16.30
CA VAL A 307 10.79 -9.56 16.73
C VAL A 307 11.57 -8.76 15.70
N ILE A 308 11.48 -9.13 14.41
CA ILE A 308 12.13 -8.40 13.32
C ILE A 308 11.63 -6.96 13.27
N TRP A 309 10.32 -6.74 13.44
CA TRP A 309 9.73 -5.41 13.50
C TRP A 309 10.33 -4.55 14.63
N LEU A 310 10.45 -5.10 15.84
CA LEU A 310 11.07 -4.41 16.97
C LEU A 310 12.55 -4.08 16.71
N LEU A 311 13.28 -5.00 16.07
CA LEU A 311 14.66 -4.76 15.67
C LEU A 311 14.79 -3.61 14.66
N ILE A 312 13.92 -3.58 13.66
CA ILE A 312 13.89 -2.51 12.65
C ILE A 312 13.56 -1.17 13.31
N LEU A 313 12.58 -1.12 14.23
CA LEU A 313 12.27 0.10 14.97
C LEU A 313 13.46 0.56 15.81
N GLY A 314 14.12 -0.36 16.50
CA GLY A 314 15.33 -0.05 17.26
C GLY A 314 16.46 0.51 16.39
N LEU A 315 16.67 -0.07 15.20
CA LEU A 315 17.65 0.42 14.23
C LEU A 315 17.29 1.81 13.70
N ASN A 316 16.02 2.07 13.41
CA ASN A 316 15.56 3.39 12.97
C ASN A 316 15.84 4.45 14.02
N VAL A 317 15.50 4.16 15.27
CA VAL A 317 15.76 5.06 16.40
C VAL A 317 17.28 5.24 16.62
N TRP A 318 18.06 4.16 16.58
CA TRP A 318 19.51 4.21 16.72
C TRP A 318 20.18 5.07 15.64
N ASN A 319 19.78 4.90 14.38
CA ASN A 319 20.32 5.70 13.28
C ASN A 319 20.04 7.19 13.45
N SER A 320 18.88 7.56 13.97
CA SER A 320 18.56 8.96 14.27
C SER A 320 19.47 9.55 15.34
N PHE A 321 19.86 8.76 16.36
CA PHE A 321 20.79 9.21 17.39
C PHE A 321 22.25 9.25 16.92
N SER A 322 22.65 8.45 15.91
CA SER A 322 24.04 8.38 15.45
C SER A 322 24.41 9.48 14.44
N THR A 323 23.44 10.26 13.98
CA THR A 323 23.63 11.40 13.05
C THR A 323 23.90 12.73 13.77
N TYR A 324 23.92 12.72 15.10
CA TYR A 324 24.38 13.81 15.97
C TYR A 324 25.79 13.52 16.54
#